data_f880c2aa85344b5481221e58ed827135
#
_entry.id   f880c2aa85344b5481221e58ed827135
#
_cell.length_a   1.000
_cell.length_b   1.000
_cell.length_c   1.000
_cell.angle_alpha   90.00
_cell.angle_beta   90.00
_cell.angle_gamma   90.00
#
_symmetry.space_group_name_H-M   'P 1'
#
loop_
_entity.id
_entity.type
_entity.pdbx_description
1 polymer ?
#
loop_
_entity_poly.entity_id
_entity_poly.type
_entity_poly.pdbx_seq_one_letter_code
_entity_poly.pdbx_strand_id
1 'polypeptide(L)'
;MNEMDNIYRNEADLYDVLVGHEDYQHNLFDFLNYNIDFVDKTICEFGVGTGRVTKTYIDKVKSADLFDRSKKMLEQSKNNLAKQIHKITLNEFDNKNIDQVLKNYDISIEGWSFGHLISENYDNVEYWSNRIIDELKRISSKIIIIETLGTNVEKPFPPNPSLSTFYNLLKENGFNEYIIRTDYKFECVEQAEYVLGSFFGKEMKEDIRKGKKSIINEFTGIWMF
;
A
#
# COMPACT_ATOMS: atom_id res chain seq x y z
N MET A 1 10.41 17.28 -7.36
CA MET A 1 10.38 15.80 -7.30
C MET A 1 10.95 15.46 -5.94
N ASN A 2 10.18 14.85 -5.03
CA ASN A 2 10.71 14.52 -3.73
C ASN A 2 11.55 13.22 -3.82
N GLU A 3 12.34 12.89 -2.78
CA GLU A 3 13.22 11.72 -2.78
C GLU A 3 12.43 10.41 -2.96
N MET A 4 11.23 10.30 -2.38
CA MET A 4 10.35 9.15 -2.54
C MET A 4 9.91 8.91 -3.99
N ASP A 5 9.52 9.97 -4.72
CA ASP A 5 9.15 9.85 -6.15
C ASP A 5 10.30 9.30 -7.01
N ASN A 6 11.54 9.67 -6.66
CA ASN A 6 12.71 9.16 -7.35
C ASN A 6 12.91 7.67 -7.11
N ILE A 7 12.69 7.22 -5.88
CA ILE A 7 12.83 5.80 -5.50
C ILE A 7 11.79 4.96 -6.24
N TYR A 8 10.51 5.35 -6.23
CA TYR A 8 9.46 4.64 -6.96
C TYR A 8 9.70 4.56 -8.47
N ARG A 9 10.36 5.57 -9.05
CA ARG A 9 10.63 5.59 -10.50
C ARG A 9 11.91 4.90 -10.90
N ASN A 10 12.92 4.89 -10.03
CA ASN A 10 14.28 4.55 -10.43
C ASN A 10 14.94 3.45 -9.58
N GLU A 11 14.44 3.16 -8.39
CA GLU A 11 15.12 2.32 -7.39
C GLU A 11 14.18 1.25 -6.79
N ALA A 12 13.51 0.48 -7.68
CA ALA A 12 12.60 -0.60 -7.25
C ALA A 12 13.28 -1.65 -6.35
N ASP A 13 14.58 -1.89 -6.55
CA ASP A 13 15.36 -2.80 -5.71
C ASP A 13 15.49 -2.27 -4.27
N LEU A 14 15.69 -0.96 -4.09
CA LEU A 14 15.75 -0.35 -2.76
C LEU A 14 14.37 -0.39 -2.07
N TYR A 15 13.31 -0.21 -2.84
CA TYR A 15 11.95 -0.39 -2.34
C TYR A 15 11.70 -1.83 -1.88
N ASP A 16 12.13 -2.83 -2.64
CA ASP A 16 12.04 -4.24 -2.23
C ASP A 16 12.79 -4.53 -0.93
N VAL A 17 13.96 -3.89 -0.73
CA VAL A 17 14.69 -3.97 0.53
C VAL A 17 13.86 -3.40 1.69
N LEU A 18 13.24 -2.22 1.51
CA LEU A 18 12.39 -1.61 2.53
C LEU A 18 11.22 -2.54 2.91
N VAL A 19 10.40 -2.91 1.93
CA VAL A 19 9.20 -3.74 2.17
C VAL A 19 9.54 -5.15 2.64
N GLY A 20 10.75 -5.63 2.34
CA GLY A 20 11.25 -6.91 2.84
C GLY A 20 11.53 -6.94 4.35
N HIS A 21 11.73 -5.77 4.96
CA HIS A 21 11.90 -5.62 6.40
C HIS A 21 10.62 -5.31 7.16
N GLU A 22 9.56 -4.87 6.44
CA GLU A 22 8.27 -4.51 7.02
C GLU A 22 7.41 -5.74 7.27
N ASP A 23 6.51 -5.62 8.26
CA ASP A 23 5.58 -6.69 8.65
C ASP A 23 6.28 -8.02 8.97
N TYR A 24 7.39 -7.95 9.71
CA TYR A 24 8.18 -9.12 10.05
C TYR A 24 7.43 -10.19 10.85
N GLN A 25 6.29 -9.83 11.42
CA GLN A 25 5.39 -10.72 12.16
C GLN A 25 4.27 -11.30 11.28
N HIS A 26 4.19 -10.91 10.00
CA HIS A 26 3.16 -11.32 9.04
C HIS A 26 1.73 -10.94 9.41
N ASN A 27 1.54 -9.88 10.20
CA ASN A 27 0.23 -9.43 10.67
C ASN A 27 -0.71 -9.04 9.53
N LEU A 28 -0.20 -8.44 8.45
CA LEU A 28 -0.99 -8.10 7.27
C LEU A 28 -1.46 -9.35 6.53
N PHE A 29 -0.55 -10.32 6.33
CA PHE A 29 -0.90 -11.60 5.71
C PHE A 29 -2.00 -12.32 6.51
N ASP A 30 -1.82 -12.43 7.82
CA ASP A 30 -2.75 -13.10 8.70
C ASP A 30 -4.10 -12.39 8.75
N PHE A 31 -4.10 -11.04 8.86
CA PHE A 31 -5.32 -10.24 8.87
C PHE A 31 -6.14 -10.43 7.59
N LEU A 32 -5.51 -10.29 6.42
CA LEU A 32 -6.19 -10.43 5.13
C LEU A 32 -6.75 -11.83 4.95
N ASN A 33 -5.97 -12.87 5.26
CA ASN A 33 -6.38 -14.25 5.06
C ASN A 33 -7.40 -14.77 6.08
N TYR A 34 -7.48 -14.15 7.25
CA TYR A 34 -8.51 -14.45 8.24
C TYR A 34 -9.86 -13.79 7.91
N ASN A 35 -9.84 -12.55 7.40
CA ASN A 35 -11.05 -11.75 7.22
C ASN A 35 -11.64 -11.83 5.81
N ILE A 36 -10.87 -12.33 4.81
CA ILE A 36 -11.27 -12.27 3.40
C ILE A 36 -11.17 -13.65 2.76
N ASP A 37 -12.29 -14.06 2.14
CA ASP A 37 -12.30 -15.23 1.28
C ASP A 37 -11.83 -14.85 -0.13
N PHE A 38 -10.60 -15.22 -0.45
CA PHE A 38 -9.97 -15.00 -1.75
C PHE A 38 -10.16 -16.14 -2.75
N VAL A 39 -10.73 -17.29 -2.31
CA VAL A 39 -10.81 -18.49 -3.15
C VAL A 39 -11.64 -18.22 -4.40
N ASP A 40 -11.04 -18.47 -5.56
CA ASP A 40 -11.64 -18.31 -6.89
C ASP A 40 -12.20 -16.91 -7.22
N LYS A 41 -11.75 -15.86 -6.49
CA LYS A 41 -12.14 -14.47 -6.73
C LYS A 41 -11.35 -13.83 -7.86
N THR A 42 -11.97 -12.85 -8.51
CA THR A 42 -11.32 -11.91 -9.42
C THR A 42 -10.95 -10.65 -8.67
N ILE A 43 -9.69 -10.22 -8.78
CA ILE A 43 -9.15 -9.09 -8.01
C ILE A 43 -8.73 -7.97 -8.96
N CYS A 44 -8.95 -6.69 -8.58
CA CYS A 44 -8.12 -5.59 -9.05
C CYS A 44 -7.32 -5.02 -7.88
N GLU A 45 -6.02 -4.81 -8.09
CA GLU A 45 -5.13 -4.20 -7.10
C GLU A 45 -4.52 -2.93 -7.66
N PHE A 46 -4.72 -1.82 -6.95
CA PHE A 46 -4.15 -0.50 -7.28
C PHE A 46 -2.90 -0.24 -6.43
N GLY A 47 -1.84 0.24 -7.09
CA GLY A 47 -0.55 0.45 -6.44
C GLY A 47 0.16 -0.85 -6.12
N VAL A 48 0.20 -1.79 -7.08
CA VAL A 48 0.81 -3.11 -6.85
C VAL A 48 2.28 -3.03 -6.39
N GLY A 49 2.99 -1.96 -6.77
CA GLY A 49 4.41 -1.83 -6.47
C GLY A 49 5.20 -3.04 -6.97
N THR A 50 5.95 -3.65 -6.07
CA THR A 50 6.71 -4.88 -6.36
C THR A 50 5.95 -6.18 -6.04
N GLY A 51 4.63 -6.08 -5.74
CA GLY A 51 3.75 -7.23 -5.49
C GLY A 51 3.65 -7.67 -4.04
N ARG A 52 3.91 -6.78 -3.09
CA ARG A 52 3.87 -7.08 -1.65
C ARG A 52 2.49 -7.59 -1.18
N VAL A 53 1.43 -6.83 -1.45
CA VAL A 53 0.06 -7.21 -1.08
C VAL A 53 -0.39 -8.40 -1.90
N THR A 54 -0.10 -8.41 -3.19
CA THR A 54 -0.42 -9.50 -4.12
C THR A 54 0.03 -10.87 -3.60
N LYS A 55 1.22 -10.97 -3.02
CA LYS A 55 1.78 -12.22 -2.45
C LYS A 55 0.89 -12.82 -1.35
N THR A 56 0.06 -12.02 -0.70
CA THR A 56 -0.80 -12.51 0.40
C THR A 56 -1.98 -13.32 -0.09
N TYR A 57 -2.43 -13.13 -1.35
CA TYR A 57 -3.68 -13.72 -1.85
C TYR A 57 -3.55 -14.48 -3.19
N ILE A 58 -2.51 -14.21 -3.99
CA ILE A 58 -2.46 -14.62 -5.41
C ILE A 58 -2.60 -16.13 -5.64
N ASP A 59 -2.12 -16.96 -4.72
CA ASP A 59 -2.23 -18.41 -4.87
C ASP A 59 -3.69 -18.90 -4.80
N LYS A 60 -4.57 -18.17 -4.13
CA LYS A 60 -5.98 -18.52 -3.88
C LYS A 60 -6.94 -18.02 -4.95
N VAL A 61 -6.61 -16.91 -5.60
CA VAL A 61 -7.54 -16.22 -6.52
C VAL A 61 -7.62 -16.89 -7.88
N LYS A 62 -8.71 -16.60 -8.59
CA LYS A 62 -8.90 -16.99 -9.99
C LYS A 62 -7.99 -16.18 -10.91
N SER A 63 -7.98 -14.84 -10.74
CA SER A 63 -7.14 -13.92 -11.52
C SER A 63 -7.04 -12.58 -10.81
N ALA A 64 -5.99 -11.82 -11.12
CA ALA A 64 -5.79 -10.46 -10.65
C ALA A 64 -5.32 -9.53 -11.78
N ASP A 65 -5.97 -8.36 -11.90
CA ASP A 65 -5.49 -7.25 -12.72
C ASP A 65 -4.79 -6.27 -11.78
N LEU A 66 -3.49 -6.08 -12.01
CA LEU A 66 -2.59 -5.33 -11.14
C LEU A 66 -2.22 -4.02 -11.82
N PHE A 67 -2.39 -2.91 -11.11
CA PHE A 67 -2.25 -1.55 -11.63
C PHE A 67 -1.14 -0.80 -10.87
N ASP A 68 -0.22 -0.16 -11.60
CA ASP A 68 0.78 0.74 -11.05
C ASP A 68 1.20 1.79 -12.07
N ARG A 69 1.52 3.01 -11.60
CA ARG A 69 2.01 4.09 -12.47
C ARG A 69 3.47 3.91 -12.88
N SER A 70 4.22 3.10 -12.17
CA SER A 70 5.65 2.87 -12.42
C SER A 70 5.89 1.59 -13.19
N LYS A 71 6.37 1.74 -14.43
CA LYS A 71 6.77 0.61 -15.26
C LYS A 71 7.85 -0.26 -14.60
N LYS A 72 8.79 0.36 -13.86
CA LYS A 72 9.83 -0.38 -13.13
C LYS A 72 9.26 -1.23 -11.99
N MET A 73 8.28 -0.69 -11.25
CA MET A 73 7.58 -1.47 -10.24
C MET A 73 6.86 -2.67 -10.86
N LEU A 74 6.19 -2.49 -12.00
CA LEU A 74 5.55 -3.58 -12.72
C LEU A 74 6.55 -4.63 -13.23
N GLU A 75 7.71 -4.21 -13.73
CA GLU A 75 8.79 -5.13 -14.13
C GLU A 75 9.30 -5.94 -12.92
N GLN A 76 9.50 -5.30 -11.77
CA GLN A 76 9.92 -5.99 -10.56
C GLN A 76 8.81 -6.90 -10.01
N SER A 77 7.55 -6.48 -10.01
CA SER A 77 6.42 -7.33 -9.60
C SER A 77 6.31 -8.58 -10.48
N LYS A 78 6.56 -8.45 -11.80
CA LYS A 78 6.60 -9.58 -12.73
C LYS A 78 7.65 -10.62 -12.33
N ASN A 79 8.83 -10.17 -11.89
CA ASN A 79 9.89 -11.04 -11.40
C ASN A 79 9.49 -11.71 -10.09
N ASN A 80 8.98 -10.92 -9.13
CA ASN A 80 8.59 -11.39 -7.82
C ASN A 80 7.41 -12.37 -7.85
N LEU A 81 6.51 -12.23 -8.84
CA LEU A 81 5.30 -13.05 -9.02
C LEU A 81 5.43 -14.04 -10.22
N ALA A 82 6.64 -14.36 -10.64
CA ALA A 82 6.88 -15.17 -11.84
C ALA A 82 6.17 -16.53 -11.81
N LYS A 83 6.04 -17.16 -10.63
CA LYS A 83 5.35 -18.44 -10.48
C LYS A 83 3.83 -18.34 -10.73
N GLN A 84 3.24 -17.18 -10.45
CA GLN A 84 1.81 -16.89 -10.57
C GLN A 84 1.47 -16.05 -11.80
N ILE A 85 2.43 -15.84 -12.72
CA ILE A 85 2.28 -14.96 -13.89
C ILE A 85 1.05 -15.29 -14.76
N HIS A 86 0.65 -16.56 -14.78
CA HIS A 86 -0.51 -17.03 -15.52
C HIS A 86 -1.86 -16.58 -14.93
N LYS A 87 -1.87 -16.06 -13.69
CA LYS A 87 -3.07 -15.52 -13.02
C LYS A 87 -3.16 -14.01 -13.06
N ILE A 88 -2.10 -13.30 -13.49
CA ILE A 88 -2.02 -11.84 -13.36
C ILE A 88 -1.96 -11.13 -14.71
N THR A 89 -2.54 -9.94 -14.76
CA THR A 89 -2.35 -8.95 -15.83
C THR A 89 -1.74 -7.71 -15.23
N LEU A 90 -0.61 -7.25 -15.76
CA LEU A 90 0.08 -6.04 -15.30
C LEU A 90 -0.32 -4.86 -16.19
N ASN A 91 -0.74 -3.77 -15.58
CA ASN A 91 -1.24 -2.58 -16.26
C ASN A 91 -0.49 -1.34 -15.77
N GLU A 92 0.19 -0.63 -16.70
CA GLU A 92 0.69 0.71 -16.41
C GLU A 92 -0.49 1.67 -16.34
N PHE A 93 -0.74 2.27 -15.16
CA PHE A 93 -1.97 2.98 -14.90
C PHE A 93 -1.82 4.06 -13.82
N ASP A 94 -2.32 5.25 -14.11
CA ASP A 94 -2.42 6.32 -13.12
C ASP A 94 -3.77 6.27 -12.41
N ASN A 95 -3.77 6.22 -11.08
CA ASN A 95 -4.98 6.18 -10.24
C ASN A 95 -5.94 7.35 -10.48
N LYS A 96 -5.49 8.46 -11.07
CA LYS A 96 -6.34 9.57 -11.53
C LYS A 96 -7.36 9.13 -12.58
N ASN A 97 -7.09 8.06 -13.28
CA ASN A 97 -7.92 7.51 -14.36
C ASN A 97 -8.78 6.33 -13.90
N ILE A 98 -9.05 6.19 -12.60
CA ILE A 98 -9.79 5.04 -12.03
C ILE A 98 -11.15 4.80 -12.71
N ASP A 99 -11.80 5.84 -13.21
CA ASP A 99 -13.03 5.77 -14.01
C ASP A 99 -12.90 5.00 -15.34
N GLN A 100 -11.69 4.83 -15.85
CA GLN A 100 -11.42 4.06 -17.07
C GLN A 100 -11.39 2.54 -16.82
N VAL A 101 -11.41 2.09 -15.58
CA VAL A 101 -11.52 0.68 -15.24
C VAL A 101 -12.97 0.24 -15.45
N LEU A 102 -13.26 -0.44 -16.57
CA LEU A 102 -14.62 -0.81 -16.98
C LEU A 102 -15.04 -2.22 -16.54
N LYS A 103 -14.07 -3.06 -16.16
CA LYS A 103 -14.30 -4.44 -15.72
C LYS A 103 -14.76 -4.45 -14.27
N ASN A 104 -15.67 -5.36 -13.93
CA ASN A 104 -16.09 -5.62 -12.57
C ASN A 104 -15.24 -6.75 -11.95
N TYR A 105 -15.03 -6.65 -10.65
CA TYR A 105 -14.24 -7.60 -9.87
C TYR A 105 -14.99 -8.02 -8.62
N ASP A 106 -14.65 -9.18 -8.08
CA ASP A 106 -15.19 -9.60 -6.77
C ASP A 106 -14.64 -8.73 -5.65
N ILE A 107 -13.34 -8.35 -5.74
CA ILE A 107 -12.63 -7.60 -4.71
C ILE A 107 -11.73 -6.54 -5.37
N SER A 108 -11.77 -5.31 -4.85
CA SER A 108 -10.77 -4.29 -5.11
C SER A 108 -9.85 -4.14 -3.90
N ILE A 109 -8.55 -4.13 -4.15
CA ILE A 109 -7.52 -3.92 -3.12
C ILE A 109 -6.69 -2.70 -3.52
N GLU A 110 -6.31 -1.92 -2.55
CA GLU A 110 -5.34 -0.84 -2.70
C GLU A 110 -4.32 -0.94 -1.57
N GLY A 111 -3.04 -0.74 -1.90
CA GLY A 111 -1.97 -0.74 -0.92
C GLY A 111 -1.04 0.45 -1.08
N TRP A 112 -1.12 1.41 -0.14
CA TRP A 112 -0.24 2.59 -0.01
C TRP A 112 -0.09 3.41 -1.32
N SER A 113 -1.17 3.61 -2.04
CA SER A 113 -1.15 4.24 -3.36
C SER A 113 -2.15 5.39 -3.50
N PHE A 114 -3.37 5.24 -2.99
CA PHE A 114 -4.34 6.33 -3.02
C PHE A 114 -3.94 7.48 -2.08
N GLY A 115 -3.29 7.18 -0.96
CA GLY A 115 -2.74 8.19 -0.06
C GLY A 115 -1.75 9.12 -0.76
N HIS A 116 -0.97 8.63 -1.72
CA HIS A 116 -0.11 9.48 -2.55
C HIS A 116 -0.94 10.39 -3.44
N LEU A 117 -1.94 9.85 -4.16
CA LEU A 117 -2.83 10.66 -4.99
C LEU A 117 -3.52 11.77 -4.19
N ILE A 118 -4.03 11.45 -3.00
CA ILE A 118 -4.69 12.39 -2.10
C ILE A 118 -3.70 13.47 -1.62
N SER A 119 -2.50 13.09 -1.18
CA SER A 119 -1.49 14.02 -0.68
C SER A 119 -0.92 14.92 -1.77
N GLU A 120 -0.78 14.42 -3.00
CA GLU A 120 -0.37 15.20 -4.17
C GLU A 120 -1.43 16.22 -4.61
N ASN A 121 -2.70 16.04 -4.24
CA ASN A 121 -3.83 16.88 -4.63
C ASN A 121 -4.53 17.52 -3.40
N TYR A 122 -3.74 18.03 -2.46
CA TYR A 122 -4.19 18.56 -1.17
C TYR A 122 -5.23 19.70 -1.27
N ASP A 123 -5.31 20.42 -2.39
CA ASP A 123 -6.33 21.45 -2.63
C ASP A 123 -7.71 20.87 -3.00
N ASN A 124 -7.80 19.57 -3.31
CA ASN A 124 -9.01 18.91 -3.79
C ASN A 124 -9.22 17.52 -3.12
N VAL A 125 -8.87 17.39 -1.84
CA VAL A 125 -8.89 16.12 -1.11
C VAL A 125 -10.28 15.46 -1.15
N GLU A 126 -11.34 16.19 -0.84
CA GLU A 126 -12.71 15.64 -0.82
C GLU A 126 -13.15 15.15 -2.22
N TYR A 127 -12.83 15.90 -3.26
CA TYR A 127 -13.14 15.49 -4.64
C TYR A 127 -12.49 14.16 -5.00
N TRP A 128 -11.18 14.04 -4.76
CA TRP A 128 -10.45 12.82 -5.10
C TRP A 128 -10.85 11.65 -4.23
N SER A 129 -11.08 11.89 -2.94
CA SER A 129 -11.54 10.85 -2.01
C SER A 129 -12.89 10.27 -2.43
N ASN A 130 -13.88 11.14 -2.67
CA ASN A 130 -15.20 10.69 -3.09
C ASN A 130 -15.14 9.99 -4.46
N ARG A 131 -14.38 10.52 -5.42
CA ARG A 131 -14.19 9.88 -6.73
C ARG A 131 -13.59 8.47 -6.60
N ILE A 132 -12.55 8.28 -5.78
CA ILE A 132 -11.96 6.97 -5.52
C ILE A 132 -13.00 6.02 -4.93
N ILE A 133 -13.72 6.46 -3.89
CA ILE A 133 -14.73 5.66 -3.20
C ILE A 133 -15.86 5.23 -4.15
N ASP A 134 -16.40 6.17 -4.94
CA ASP A 134 -17.48 5.90 -5.86
C ASP A 134 -17.07 4.92 -6.97
N GLU A 135 -15.87 5.12 -7.54
CA GLU A 135 -15.36 4.24 -8.59
C GLU A 135 -15.04 2.84 -8.07
N LEU A 136 -14.46 2.70 -6.87
CA LEU A 136 -14.26 1.38 -6.26
C LEU A 136 -15.59 0.66 -6.01
N LYS A 137 -16.60 1.37 -5.48
CA LYS A 137 -17.96 0.81 -5.30
C LYS A 137 -18.65 0.45 -6.61
N ARG A 138 -18.32 1.15 -7.70
CA ARG A 138 -18.83 0.82 -9.03
C ARG A 138 -18.27 -0.48 -9.57
N ILE A 139 -16.98 -0.75 -9.34
CA ILE A 139 -16.29 -1.89 -9.96
C ILE A 139 -16.21 -3.14 -9.08
N SER A 140 -16.50 -3.04 -7.78
CA SER A 140 -16.42 -4.21 -6.88
C SER A 140 -17.39 -4.11 -5.70
N SER A 141 -17.81 -5.27 -5.22
CA SER A 141 -18.69 -5.38 -4.05
C SER A 141 -17.94 -5.44 -2.72
N LYS A 142 -16.67 -5.82 -2.75
CA LYS A 142 -15.76 -5.83 -1.60
C LYS A 142 -14.55 -4.96 -1.89
N ILE A 143 -14.24 -4.05 -0.97
CA ILE A 143 -13.15 -3.08 -1.13
C ILE A 143 -12.26 -3.14 0.09
N ILE A 144 -10.95 -3.10 -0.13
CA ILE A 144 -9.93 -3.11 0.91
C ILE A 144 -8.93 -2.01 0.59
N ILE A 145 -8.79 -1.05 1.48
CA ILE A 145 -7.84 0.05 1.39
C ILE A 145 -6.83 -0.10 2.53
N ILE A 146 -5.55 -0.12 2.19
CA ILE A 146 -4.44 -0.33 3.12
C ILE A 146 -3.52 0.88 3.05
N GLU A 147 -3.42 1.63 4.14
CA GLU A 147 -2.63 2.86 4.18
C GLU A 147 -1.90 3.01 5.52
N THR A 148 -0.87 3.86 5.53
CA THR A 148 -0.07 4.10 6.74
C THR A 148 -0.82 4.90 7.78
N LEU A 149 -0.62 4.54 9.04
CA LEU A 149 -1.00 5.31 10.23
C LEU A 149 0.23 5.72 11.05
N GLY A 150 1.39 5.73 10.42
CA GLY A 150 2.62 6.34 10.92
C GLY A 150 3.76 5.37 11.20
N THR A 151 4.93 5.79 10.72
CA THR A 151 6.22 5.12 10.88
C THR A 151 6.99 5.75 12.05
N ASN A 152 7.62 4.94 12.90
CA ASN A 152 8.39 5.35 14.06
C ASN A 152 7.61 6.21 15.07
N VAL A 153 6.31 5.95 15.21
CA VAL A 153 5.41 6.67 16.12
C VAL A 153 4.96 5.75 17.26
N GLU A 154 4.52 6.35 18.38
CA GLU A 154 4.04 5.57 19.54
C GLU A 154 2.57 5.15 19.43
N LYS A 155 1.77 5.90 18.65
CA LYS A 155 0.34 5.67 18.46
C LYS A 155 -0.04 5.88 17.02
N PRO A 156 -1.03 5.14 16.49
CA PRO A 156 -1.50 5.31 15.12
C PRO A 156 -2.19 6.67 14.95
N PHE A 157 -1.82 7.39 13.90
CA PHE A 157 -2.50 8.61 13.44
C PHE A 157 -2.22 8.86 11.96
N PRO A 158 -3.12 9.57 11.24
CA PRO A 158 -2.87 9.94 9.85
C PRO A 158 -1.64 10.84 9.74
N PRO A 159 -0.67 10.56 8.84
CA PRO A 159 0.59 11.32 8.75
C PRO A 159 0.43 12.80 8.36
N ASN A 160 -0.70 13.17 7.73
CA ASN A 160 -0.98 14.54 7.32
C ASN A 160 -2.49 14.83 7.28
N PRO A 161 -2.92 16.13 7.22
CA PRO A 161 -4.32 16.51 7.20
C PRO A 161 -5.12 15.94 6.02
N SER A 162 -4.51 15.81 4.84
CA SER A 162 -5.17 15.26 3.65
C SER A 162 -5.56 13.80 3.86
N LEU A 163 -4.66 13.00 4.41
CA LEU A 163 -4.94 11.61 4.77
C LEU A 163 -5.95 11.49 5.90
N SER A 164 -5.91 12.41 6.89
CA SER A 164 -6.94 12.46 7.92
C SER A 164 -8.34 12.67 7.34
N THR A 165 -8.48 13.58 6.37
CA THR A 165 -9.75 13.81 5.66
C THR A 165 -10.16 12.57 4.86
N PHE A 166 -9.23 11.97 4.10
CA PHE A 166 -9.51 10.76 3.32
C PHE A 166 -10.00 9.61 4.20
N TYR A 167 -9.31 9.32 5.31
CA TYR A 167 -9.69 8.22 6.21
C TYR A 167 -11.03 8.46 6.92
N ASN A 168 -11.37 9.73 7.23
CA ASN A 168 -12.68 10.07 7.74
C ASN A 168 -13.78 9.86 6.69
N LEU A 169 -13.55 10.28 5.45
CA LEU A 169 -14.49 10.06 4.34
C LEU A 169 -14.72 8.56 4.07
N LEU A 170 -13.68 7.71 4.18
CA LEU A 170 -13.87 6.26 4.11
C LEU A 170 -14.86 5.78 5.17
N LYS A 171 -14.71 6.19 6.42
CA LYS A 171 -15.62 5.82 7.54
C LYS A 171 -17.04 6.34 7.31
N GLU A 172 -17.18 7.58 6.89
CA GLU A 172 -18.49 8.20 6.58
C GLU A 172 -19.18 7.49 5.41
N ASN A 173 -18.42 6.89 4.50
CA ASN A 173 -18.91 6.09 3.39
C ASN A 173 -19.12 4.61 3.70
N GLY A 174 -19.06 4.21 4.98
CA GLY A 174 -19.42 2.88 5.44
C GLY A 174 -18.28 1.88 5.51
N PHE A 175 -17.02 2.31 5.36
CA PHE A 175 -15.87 1.44 5.56
C PHE A 175 -15.59 1.23 7.05
N ASN A 176 -15.33 -0.01 7.43
CA ASN A 176 -14.88 -0.37 8.76
C ASN A 176 -13.37 -0.24 8.86
N GLU A 177 -12.87 0.49 9.85
CA GLU A 177 -11.45 0.70 10.10
C GLU A 177 -10.89 -0.36 11.04
N TYR A 178 -9.75 -0.93 10.65
CA TYR A 178 -8.93 -1.84 11.47
C TYR A 178 -7.51 -1.31 11.52
N ILE A 179 -6.83 -1.51 12.64
CA ILE A 179 -5.45 -1.05 12.83
C ILE A 179 -4.61 -2.25 13.22
N ILE A 180 -3.53 -2.46 12.48
CA ILE A 180 -2.55 -3.51 12.75
C ILE A 180 -1.14 -2.94 12.89
N ARG A 181 -0.24 -3.74 13.45
CA ARG A 181 1.19 -3.46 13.47
C ARG A 181 1.84 -4.14 12.27
N THR A 182 2.61 -3.38 11.50
CA THR A 182 3.43 -3.88 10.39
C THR A 182 4.89 -3.45 10.57
N ASP A 183 5.40 -3.59 11.78
CA ASP A 183 6.71 -3.09 12.19
C ASP A 183 7.83 -3.55 11.27
N TYR A 184 8.82 -2.67 11.09
CA TYR A 184 10.07 -3.01 10.44
C TYR A 184 11.02 -3.71 11.41
N LYS A 185 11.73 -4.75 10.92
CA LYS A 185 12.81 -5.40 11.66
C LYS A 185 14.07 -5.46 10.81
N PHE A 186 15.14 -4.83 11.31
CA PHE A 186 16.45 -4.82 10.69
C PHE A 186 17.45 -5.64 11.52
N GLU A 187 18.57 -6.03 10.91
CA GLU A 187 19.63 -6.77 11.57
C GLU A 187 20.37 -5.92 12.63
N CYS A 188 20.52 -4.63 12.35
CA CYS A 188 21.17 -3.67 13.24
C CYS A 188 20.60 -2.25 13.04
N VAL A 189 21.00 -1.33 13.95
CA VAL A 189 20.56 0.07 13.91
C VAL A 189 21.07 0.79 12.66
N GLU A 190 22.30 0.50 12.24
CA GLU A 190 22.92 1.11 11.06
C GLU A 190 22.15 0.77 9.76
N GLN A 191 21.65 -0.47 9.66
CA GLN A 191 20.81 -0.88 8.53
C GLN A 191 19.46 -0.15 8.57
N ALA A 192 18.83 -0.05 9.75
CA ALA A 192 17.60 0.72 9.92
C ALA A 192 17.79 2.19 9.53
N GLU A 193 18.88 2.84 9.99
CA GLU A 193 19.23 4.20 9.59
C GLU A 193 19.38 4.36 8.09
N TYR A 194 20.09 3.43 7.46
CA TYR A 194 20.36 3.49 6.02
C TYR A 194 19.05 3.35 5.22
N VAL A 195 18.31 2.28 5.46
CA VAL A 195 17.10 1.97 4.68
C VAL A 195 16.01 3.01 4.92
N LEU A 196 15.60 3.22 6.18
CA LEU A 196 14.52 4.17 6.49
C LEU A 196 14.93 5.63 6.25
N GLY A 197 16.20 5.97 6.49
CA GLY A 197 16.71 7.31 6.20
C GLY A 197 16.74 7.64 4.71
N SER A 198 16.94 6.65 3.83
CA SER A 198 16.87 6.83 2.38
C SER A 198 15.44 7.08 1.90
N PHE A 199 14.42 6.52 2.57
CA PHE A 199 13.00 6.69 2.22
C PHE A 199 12.36 7.91 2.88
N PHE A 200 12.57 8.07 4.19
CA PHE A 200 11.85 9.05 5.02
C PHE A 200 12.71 10.28 5.35
N GLY A 201 13.95 10.31 4.86
CA GLY A 201 14.81 11.48 4.97
C GLY A 201 15.63 11.57 6.27
N LYS A 202 16.30 12.73 6.41
CA LYS A 202 17.31 12.95 7.47
C LYS A 202 16.74 12.91 8.88
N GLU A 203 15.54 13.40 9.09
CA GLU A 203 14.91 13.44 10.42
C GLU A 203 14.67 12.03 10.93
N MET A 204 14.10 11.15 10.12
CA MET A 204 13.93 9.72 10.45
C MET A 204 15.26 9.07 10.78
N LYS A 205 16.28 9.32 9.95
CA LYS A 205 17.63 8.79 10.19
C LYS A 205 18.21 9.20 11.55
N GLU A 206 18.05 10.49 11.93
CA GLU A 206 18.52 10.98 13.22
C GLU A 206 17.74 10.38 14.40
N ASP A 207 16.44 10.21 14.26
CA ASP A 207 15.58 9.65 15.30
C ASP A 207 15.90 8.16 15.55
N ILE A 208 16.12 7.39 14.49
CA ILE A 208 16.56 5.99 14.60
C ILE A 208 17.91 5.91 15.32
N ARG A 209 18.87 6.76 14.92
CA ARG A 209 20.20 6.83 15.57
C ARG A 209 20.12 7.15 17.05
N LYS A 210 19.29 8.15 17.42
CA LYS A 210 19.08 8.53 18.83
C LYS A 210 18.37 7.43 19.62
N GLY A 211 17.37 6.80 19.01
CA GLY A 211 16.58 5.73 19.62
C GLY A 211 17.32 4.41 19.77
N LYS A 212 18.37 4.18 18.97
CA LYS A 212 19.18 2.94 18.95
C LYS A 212 18.34 1.67 18.83
N LYS A 213 17.30 1.71 17.97
CA LYS A 213 16.38 0.61 17.75
C LYS A 213 16.56 0.01 16.35
N SER A 214 16.58 -1.32 16.26
CA SER A 214 16.53 -2.05 14.98
C SER A 214 15.14 -2.58 14.65
N ILE A 215 14.19 -2.47 15.58
CA ILE A 215 12.77 -2.69 15.33
C ILE A 215 12.09 -1.32 15.41
N ILE A 216 11.45 -0.93 14.31
CA ILE A 216 10.82 0.39 14.16
C ILE A 216 9.31 0.19 14.02
N ASN A 217 8.56 0.90 14.84
CA ASN A 217 7.11 0.83 14.82
C ASN A 217 6.56 1.26 13.46
N GLU A 218 5.60 0.49 12.95
CA GLU A 218 4.76 0.88 11.83
C GLU A 218 3.31 0.52 12.16
N PHE A 219 2.42 1.49 11.97
CA PHE A 219 0.98 1.26 12.09
C PHE A 219 0.34 1.32 10.71
N THR A 220 -0.40 0.28 10.38
CA THR A 220 -1.17 0.20 9.13
C THR A 220 -2.66 0.21 9.43
N GLY A 221 -3.37 1.11 8.76
CA GLY A 221 -4.82 1.12 8.71
C GLY A 221 -5.34 0.27 7.58
N ILE A 222 -6.42 -0.45 7.83
CA ILE A 222 -7.13 -1.24 6.82
C ILE A 222 -8.60 -0.85 6.88
N TRP A 223 -9.13 -0.31 5.77
CA TRP A 223 -10.53 0.06 5.64
C TRP A 223 -11.22 -0.93 4.72
N MET A 224 -12.28 -1.57 5.20
CA MET A 224 -13.02 -2.61 4.47
C MET A 224 -14.49 -2.21 4.30
N PHE A 225 -14.95 -2.30 3.04
CA PHE A 225 -16.35 -2.11 2.66
C PHE A 225 -16.97 -3.43 2.22
#